data_c393d912c948e29d1fb018e7104b6511
#
_entry.id   c393d912c948e29d1fb018e7104b6511
#
_cell.length_a   1.000
_cell.length_b   1.000
_cell.length_c   1.000
_cell.angle_alpha   90.00
_cell.angle_beta   90.00
_cell.angle_gamma   90.00
#
_symmetry.space_group_name_H-M   'P 1'
#
loop_
_entity.id
_entity.type
_entity.pdbx_description
1 polymer ?
#
loop_
_entity_poly.entity_id
_entity_poly.type
_entity_poly.pdbx_seq_one_letter_code
_entity_poly.pdbx_strand_id
1 'polypeptide(L)'
;MASPRRRRTAARTPVVASEPQRPGRERTTGELAIPPRIFAQASPRSIGGVSLFEAQERINAATVPNFTSPQEIILRAVNRLRDAGFEVLQVAATTINIAGSAETYQRAFNTTIVAEERPVIKELGRETTATFLDSPDTAMPGLISVAGTPFEDILEGVAIEEPRYFMAPSSFAPLKSYWHLRLPGDVSLACNADRAHRTGITGRGVKVAMVDSGWYKHPYFVGRGYRAAAVVLGPGTSNPLNDESGHGTGESANIFAVAPDVDFMPVKINFVNSIGAFNAAVGLNPDIITCSWGSDKRFGPLSAADQALAAAIAAAVAAGIMVIFSAGNGQWGFPGQHPDVLAAGGVFMDVDESLRASNYASGFISNIYPNRRSPDLCGLVGMRPKAIYIMLPLEPGDAIDATPWNDPSGRGLQGGTHPDGDETTNNDGWGAFSGTSAAAPQLAGAAALVKQACPALRPAEIRDILMRSARDVTAGNGHPNTGANAAVVGPDTATGTGLVDAHKAVLLAKLRCMGPIVPVQPVQPVQPIVPIQPIQPIVPVQPIVPIQPIQPIQPVQPVVPVTPIQPIQPVTPLPPPVQSSQPVPTAGAPQLSGRLSAEDVQALEELVMKDEIELDL
;
A
#
# COMPACT_ATOMS: atom_id res chain seq x y z
N MET A 1 17.58 67.18 -32.79
CA MET A 1 17.32 66.29 -33.93
C MET A 1 18.26 65.11 -33.79
N ALA A 2 17.78 63.97 -33.28
CA ALA A 2 18.51 62.68 -33.26
C ALA A 2 17.49 61.55 -33.36
N SER A 3 17.59 60.78 -34.43
CA SER A 3 16.71 59.72 -34.84
C SER A 3 16.95 58.46 -34.00
N PRO A 4 15.92 57.64 -33.65
CA PRO A 4 16.10 56.45 -32.86
C PRO A 4 16.46 55.24 -33.74
N ARG A 5 17.52 54.53 -33.36
CA ARG A 5 17.93 53.24 -33.95
C ARG A 5 16.95 52.15 -33.59
N ARG A 6 16.34 51.49 -34.61
CA ARG A 6 15.59 50.26 -34.51
C ARG A 6 16.51 49.08 -34.10
N ARG A 7 16.20 48.43 -32.99
CA ARG A 7 16.78 47.10 -32.66
C ARG A 7 16.07 46.02 -33.47
N ARG A 8 16.84 45.26 -34.25
CA ARG A 8 16.39 44.04 -34.90
C ARG A 8 16.24 42.96 -33.82
N THR A 9 15.06 42.41 -33.68
CA THR A 9 14.80 41.17 -32.94
C THR A 9 15.24 39.98 -33.79
N ALA A 10 16.24 39.23 -33.31
CA ALA A 10 16.66 37.98 -33.91
C ALA A 10 15.61 36.91 -33.54
N ALA A 11 15.09 36.23 -34.56
CA ALA A 11 14.21 35.08 -34.39
C ALA A 11 14.98 33.93 -33.71
N ARG A 12 14.46 33.47 -32.58
CA ARG A 12 14.96 32.25 -31.94
C ARG A 12 14.41 31.04 -32.69
N THR A 13 15.30 30.23 -33.21
CA THR A 13 15.01 28.88 -33.71
C THR A 13 14.52 28.01 -32.57
N PRO A 14 13.48 27.16 -32.74
CA PRO A 14 13.05 26.25 -31.69
C PRO A 14 14.13 25.19 -31.46
N VAL A 15 14.60 25.10 -30.22
CA VAL A 15 15.48 24.03 -29.77
C VAL A 15 14.60 22.79 -29.71
N VAL A 16 14.88 21.82 -30.58
CA VAL A 16 14.35 20.47 -30.50
C VAL A 16 14.90 19.88 -29.19
N ALA A 17 14.00 19.55 -28.27
CA ALA A 17 14.36 18.85 -27.06
C ALA A 17 14.93 17.48 -27.44
N SER A 18 16.23 17.29 -27.18
CA SER A 18 16.87 15.99 -27.28
C SER A 18 16.25 15.05 -26.22
N GLU A 19 15.94 13.82 -26.62
CA GLU A 19 15.57 12.75 -25.71
C GLU A 19 16.56 12.68 -24.55
N PRO A 20 16.08 12.44 -23.30
CA PRO A 20 16.99 12.29 -22.17
C PRO A 20 17.85 11.07 -22.39
N GLN A 21 19.14 11.29 -22.60
CA GLN A 21 20.13 10.21 -22.56
C GLN A 21 20.05 9.55 -21.17
N ARG A 22 20.00 8.22 -21.16
CA ARG A 22 20.15 7.43 -19.92
C ARG A 22 21.42 7.90 -19.21
N PRO A 23 21.38 8.19 -17.89
CA PRO A 23 22.57 8.57 -17.16
C PRO A 23 23.63 7.46 -17.35
N GLY A 24 24.81 7.89 -17.82
CA GLY A 24 25.94 6.99 -18.05
C GLY A 24 26.30 6.24 -16.76
N ARG A 25 26.53 4.95 -16.89
CA ARG A 25 27.07 4.10 -15.82
C ARG A 25 28.42 4.66 -15.36
N GLU A 26 28.46 5.40 -14.26
CA GLU A 26 29.70 5.57 -13.51
C GLU A 26 29.98 4.26 -12.77
N ARG A 27 30.90 3.47 -13.31
CA ARG A 27 31.46 2.29 -12.63
C ARG A 27 32.36 2.79 -11.51
N THR A 28 31.91 2.71 -10.28
CA THR A 28 32.81 2.68 -9.14
C THR A 28 33.54 1.34 -9.16
N THR A 29 34.89 1.38 -9.26
CA THR A 29 35.78 0.22 -9.33
C THR A 29 36.00 -0.40 -7.94
N GLY A 30 34.94 -0.95 -7.35
CA GLY A 30 34.95 -1.86 -6.23
C GLY A 30 33.89 -2.91 -6.50
N GLU A 31 34.24 -4.17 -6.39
CA GLU A 31 33.28 -5.26 -6.52
C GLU A 31 32.25 -5.10 -5.39
N LEU A 32 31.01 -4.72 -5.73
CA LEU A 32 29.95 -4.54 -4.76
C LEU A 32 29.60 -5.89 -4.13
N ALA A 33 29.54 -5.94 -2.80
CA ALA A 33 29.25 -7.18 -2.10
C ALA A 33 27.81 -7.63 -2.35
N ILE A 34 27.65 -8.83 -2.90
CA ILE A 34 26.38 -9.51 -3.01
C ILE A 34 26.02 -10.05 -1.62
N PRO A 35 24.80 -9.77 -1.09
CA PRO A 35 24.39 -10.27 0.21
C PRO A 35 24.36 -11.81 0.24
N PRO A 36 24.69 -12.44 1.38
CA PRO A 36 24.71 -13.91 1.49
C PRO A 36 23.32 -14.55 1.33
N ARG A 37 22.26 -13.75 1.46
CA ARG A 37 20.88 -14.18 1.32
C ARG A 37 20.12 -13.21 0.43
N ILE A 38 19.64 -13.69 -0.70
CA ILE A 38 18.93 -12.94 -1.72
C ILE A 38 17.47 -13.39 -1.70
N PHE A 39 16.55 -12.43 -1.66
CA PHE A 39 15.12 -12.68 -1.72
C PHE A 39 14.59 -12.49 -3.15
N ALA A 40 13.67 -13.34 -3.56
CA ALA A 40 13.03 -13.24 -4.87
C ALA A 40 11.61 -13.81 -4.87
N GLN A 41 10.87 -13.47 -5.92
CA GLN A 41 9.53 -13.96 -6.20
C GLN A 41 9.59 -14.85 -7.46
N ALA A 42 9.47 -16.15 -7.28
CA ALA A 42 9.33 -17.09 -8.38
C ALA A 42 7.86 -17.11 -8.84
N SER A 43 7.60 -16.84 -10.12
CA SER A 43 6.24 -16.89 -10.68
C SER A 43 5.99 -18.25 -11.33
N PRO A 44 5.06 -19.07 -10.79
CA PRO A 44 4.65 -20.31 -11.45
C PRO A 44 3.86 -19.97 -12.72
N ARG A 45 3.85 -20.91 -13.71
CA ARG A 45 3.12 -20.71 -14.95
C ARG A 45 1.65 -20.42 -14.71
N SER A 46 1.18 -19.31 -15.27
CA SER A 46 -0.17 -18.80 -15.10
C SER A 46 -1.20 -19.50 -15.96
N ILE A 47 -2.47 -19.46 -15.53
CA ILE A 47 -3.62 -20.02 -16.27
C ILE A 47 -3.84 -19.28 -17.58
N GLY A 48 -3.61 -17.97 -17.61
CA GLY A 48 -3.93 -17.11 -18.77
C GLY A 48 -2.98 -17.25 -19.94
N GLY A 49 -1.88 -18.02 -19.81
CA GLY A 49 -0.91 -18.24 -20.87
C GLY A 49 -0.08 -17.00 -21.26
N VAL A 50 -0.18 -15.92 -20.49
CA VAL A 50 0.64 -14.72 -20.62
C VAL A 50 1.46 -14.59 -19.34
N SER A 51 2.77 -14.43 -19.49
CA SER A 51 3.67 -14.28 -18.34
C SER A 51 3.34 -13.02 -17.53
N LEU A 52 3.42 -13.13 -16.21
CA LEU A 52 3.34 -12.00 -15.30
C LEU A 52 4.33 -10.88 -15.70
N PHE A 53 5.50 -11.25 -16.22
CA PHE A 53 6.58 -10.33 -16.58
C PHE A 53 6.44 -9.70 -17.98
N GLU A 54 5.51 -10.19 -18.79
CA GLU A 54 5.19 -9.65 -20.11
C GLU A 54 3.96 -8.73 -20.13
N ALA A 55 3.26 -8.62 -19.01
CA ALA A 55 1.93 -8.00 -18.92
C ALA A 55 1.95 -6.55 -18.40
N GLN A 56 3.02 -5.79 -18.57
CA GLN A 56 3.37 -4.51 -17.94
C GLN A 56 2.21 -3.56 -17.60
N GLU A 57 1.29 -3.32 -18.52
CA GLU A 57 0.22 -2.32 -18.33
C GLU A 57 -1.15 -2.94 -17.98
N ARG A 58 -1.21 -4.25 -17.84
CA ARG A 58 -2.48 -5.00 -17.77
C ARG A 58 -2.80 -5.57 -16.39
N ILE A 59 -1.86 -5.50 -15.43
CA ILE A 59 -2.06 -6.10 -14.11
C ILE A 59 -2.91 -5.19 -13.25
N ASN A 60 -4.16 -5.60 -13.02
CA ASN A 60 -5.13 -4.95 -12.15
C ASN A 60 -6.11 -5.99 -11.59
N ALA A 61 -7.02 -5.58 -10.72
CA ALA A 61 -7.96 -6.48 -10.07
C ALA A 61 -8.85 -7.29 -11.04
N ALA A 62 -9.16 -6.75 -12.22
CA ALA A 62 -9.98 -7.43 -13.23
C ALA A 62 -9.17 -8.48 -14.02
N THR A 63 -7.87 -8.24 -14.22
CA THR A 63 -7.01 -9.09 -15.05
C THR A 63 -6.14 -10.05 -14.26
N VAL A 64 -5.91 -9.81 -12.96
CA VAL A 64 -5.04 -10.64 -12.11
C VAL A 64 -5.39 -12.13 -12.09
N PRO A 65 -6.67 -12.57 -12.24
CA PRO A 65 -6.97 -14.00 -12.34
C PRO A 65 -6.22 -14.72 -13.47
N ASN A 66 -5.86 -14.01 -14.54
CA ASN A 66 -5.09 -14.58 -15.65
C ASN A 66 -3.63 -14.90 -15.27
N PHE A 67 -3.11 -14.27 -14.22
CA PHE A 67 -1.74 -14.44 -13.71
C PHE A 67 -1.67 -15.33 -12.47
N THR A 68 -2.78 -15.93 -12.07
CA THR A 68 -2.78 -16.95 -11.01
C THR A 68 -2.38 -18.31 -11.59
N SER A 69 -1.84 -19.17 -10.74
CA SER A 69 -1.38 -20.48 -11.14
C SER A 69 -2.25 -21.58 -10.53
N PRO A 70 -2.47 -22.71 -11.24
CA PRO A 70 -3.13 -23.87 -10.66
C PRO A 70 -2.39 -24.38 -9.44
N GLN A 71 -3.13 -24.82 -8.42
CA GLN A 71 -2.58 -25.33 -7.17
C GLN A 71 -1.53 -26.44 -7.38
N GLU A 72 -1.76 -27.31 -8.37
CA GLU A 72 -0.83 -28.38 -8.71
C GLU A 72 0.52 -27.84 -9.22
N ILE A 73 0.49 -26.80 -10.07
CA ILE A 73 1.70 -26.15 -10.59
C ILE A 73 2.46 -25.47 -9.45
N ILE A 74 1.74 -24.76 -8.58
CA ILE A 74 2.32 -24.13 -7.39
C ILE A 74 3.03 -25.16 -6.51
N LEU A 75 2.38 -26.28 -6.18
CA LEU A 75 2.96 -27.34 -5.33
C LEU A 75 4.20 -27.97 -5.98
N ARG A 76 4.16 -28.24 -7.27
CA ARG A 76 5.31 -28.77 -8.03
C ARG A 76 6.47 -27.76 -8.01
N ALA A 77 6.17 -26.47 -8.22
CA ALA A 77 7.19 -25.42 -8.18
C ALA A 77 7.83 -25.30 -6.78
N VAL A 78 7.01 -25.29 -5.70
CA VAL A 78 7.49 -25.28 -4.31
C VAL A 78 8.46 -26.44 -4.04
N ASN A 79 8.09 -27.67 -4.42
CA ASN A 79 8.94 -28.83 -4.17
C ASN A 79 10.25 -28.71 -4.96
N ARG A 80 10.19 -28.37 -6.24
CA ARG A 80 11.38 -28.24 -7.09
C ARG A 80 12.32 -27.13 -6.61
N LEU A 81 11.76 -26.02 -6.12
CA LEU A 81 12.55 -24.93 -5.53
C LEU A 81 13.25 -25.37 -4.24
N ARG A 82 12.58 -26.12 -3.37
CA ARG A 82 13.19 -26.70 -2.16
C ARG A 82 14.29 -27.70 -2.49
N ASP A 83 14.04 -28.57 -3.47
CA ASP A 83 15.02 -29.57 -3.90
C ASP A 83 16.27 -28.91 -4.52
N ALA A 84 16.12 -27.74 -5.14
CA ALA A 84 17.23 -26.92 -5.65
C ALA A 84 18.00 -26.17 -4.55
N GLY A 85 17.54 -26.20 -3.31
CA GLY A 85 18.19 -25.60 -2.14
C GLY A 85 17.68 -24.22 -1.77
N PHE A 86 16.54 -23.78 -2.31
CA PHE A 86 15.90 -22.54 -1.85
C PHE A 86 15.11 -22.73 -0.58
N GLU A 87 15.16 -21.73 0.27
CA GLU A 87 14.20 -21.55 1.36
C GLU A 87 12.91 -20.98 0.77
N VAL A 88 11.81 -21.71 0.86
CA VAL A 88 10.47 -21.24 0.47
C VAL A 88 9.85 -20.56 1.69
N LEU A 89 9.72 -19.24 1.61
CA LEU A 89 9.28 -18.40 2.73
C LEU A 89 7.77 -18.21 2.75
N GLN A 90 7.16 -18.03 1.57
CA GLN A 90 5.72 -17.82 1.44
C GLN A 90 5.24 -18.28 0.07
N VAL A 91 3.97 -18.70 0.00
CA VAL A 91 3.31 -19.09 -1.25
C VAL A 91 2.05 -18.26 -1.40
N ALA A 92 1.95 -17.54 -2.53
CA ALA A 92 0.78 -16.77 -2.92
C ALA A 92 0.19 -17.30 -4.24
N ALA A 93 -0.94 -16.73 -4.67
CA ALA A 93 -1.63 -17.18 -5.88
C ALA A 93 -0.85 -16.89 -7.18
N THR A 94 0.02 -15.88 -7.17
CA THR A 94 0.77 -15.41 -8.34
C THR A 94 2.28 -15.65 -8.23
N THR A 95 2.81 -15.76 -7.00
CA THR A 95 4.24 -15.89 -6.77
C THR A 95 4.56 -16.78 -5.55
N ILE A 96 5.78 -17.30 -5.53
CA ILE A 96 6.38 -18.02 -4.42
C ILE A 96 7.57 -17.19 -3.95
N ASN A 97 7.53 -16.70 -2.70
CA ASN A 97 8.64 -15.98 -2.11
C ASN A 97 9.73 -16.96 -1.69
N ILE A 98 10.94 -16.75 -2.19
CA ILE A 98 12.10 -17.62 -1.97
C ILE A 98 13.31 -16.84 -1.47
N ALA A 99 14.22 -17.54 -0.78
CA ALA A 99 15.53 -17.01 -0.44
C ALA A 99 16.62 -18.04 -0.72
N GLY A 100 17.81 -17.56 -1.11
CA GLY A 100 18.96 -18.39 -1.38
C GLY A 100 20.26 -17.56 -1.52
N SER A 101 21.42 -18.23 -1.56
CA SER A 101 22.66 -17.56 -1.88
C SER A 101 22.81 -17.35 -3.40
N ALA A 102 23.71 -16.47 -3.82
CA ALA A 102 24.00 -16.25 -5.25
C ALA A 102 24.35 -17.56 -5.99
N GLU A 103 25.09 -18.47 -5.32
CA GLU A 103 25.46 -19.79 -5.87
C GLU A 103 24.22 -20.69 -6.05
N THR A 104 23.21 -20.55 -5.18
CA THR A 104 21.96 -21.29 -5.32
C THR A 104 21.20 -20.84 -6.56
N TYR A 105 21.10 -19.52 -6.78
CA TYR A 105 20.48 -18.95 -8.00
C TYR A 105 21.27 -19.37 -9.25
N GLN A 106 22.59 -19.24 -9.22
CA GLN A 106 23.46 -19.65 -10.33
C GLN A 106 23.25 -21.12 -10.70
N ARG A 107 23.25 -22.01 -9.71
CA ARG A 107 23.10 -23.45 -9.93
C ARG A 107 21.70 -23.81 -10.45
N ALA A 108 20.66 -23.17 -9.91
CA ALA A 108 19.27 -23.51 -10.24
C ALA A 108 18.83 -22.94 -11.59
N PHE A 109 19.24 -21.72 -11.90
CA PHE A 109 18.75 -20.96 -13.07
C PHE A 109 19.84 -20.67 -14.11
N ASN A 110 21.05 -21.16 -13.91
CA ASN A 110 22.19 -20.91 -14.81
C ASN A 110 22.42 -19.40 -15.05
N THR A 111 22.25 -18.58 -14.00
CA THR A 111 22.31 -17.13 -14.04
C THR A 111 23.54 -16.61 -13.29
N THR A 112 23.85 -15.34 -13.47
CA THR A 112 24.83 -14.61 -12.65
C THR A 112 24.13 -13.45 -11.97
N ILE A 113 24.26 -13.37 -10.64
CA ILE A 113 23.75 -12.21 -9.90
C ILE A 113 24.83 -11.12 -9.91
N VAL A 114 24.43 -9.92 -10.31
CA VAL A 114 25.28 -8.73 -10.28
C VAL A 114 24.70 -7.69 -9.32
N ALA A 115 25.56 -6.90 -8.69
CA ALA A 115 25.17 -5.81 -7.82
C ALA A 115 25.46 -4.48 -8.52
N GLU A 116 24.52 -3.55 -8.49
CA GLU A 116 24.66 -2.21 -9.08
C GLU A 116 24.23 -1.15 -8.07
N GLU A 117 25.04 -0.09 -7.94
CA GLU A 117 24.60 1.12 -7.24
C GLU A 117 23.72 1.95 -8.15
N ARG A 118 22.50 2.25 -7.68
CA ARG A 118 21.56 3.12 -8.38
C ARG A 118 21.18 4.31 -7.50
N PRO A 119 21.01 5.51 -8.08
CA PRO A 119 20.52 6.67 -7.33
C PRO A 119 19.10 6.40 -6.83
N VAL A 120 18.88 6.72 -5.56
CA VAL A 120 17.59 6.58 -4.89
C VAL A 120 17.35 7.77 -3.97
N ILE A 121 16.08 8.02 -3.70
CA ILE A 121 15.66 8.95 -2.64
C ILE A 121 15.23 8.08 -1.46
N LYS A 122 16.03 8.08 -0.40
CA LYS A 122 15.70 7.40 0.87
C LYS A 122 14.87 8.30 1.77
N GLU A 123 14.59 7.80 2.95
CA GLU A 123 13.94 8.55 4.02
C GLU A 123 14.58 9.92 4.13
N LEU A 124 13.79 10.92 4.47
CA LEU A 124 14.23 12.30 4.62
C LEU A 124 14.54 13.02 3.29
N GLY A 125 14.09 12.48 2.15
CA GLY A 125 14.33 13.06 0.84
C GLY A 125 15.81 13.11 0.44
N ARG A 126 16.66 12.27 1.03
CA ARG A 126 18.09 12.21 0.71
C ARG A 126 18.28 11.54 -0.63
N GLU A 127 18.80 12.29 -1.57
CA GLU A 127 19.41 11.69 -2.76
C GLU A 127 20.68 10.94 -2.32
N THR A 128 20.73 9.66 -2.59
CA THR A 128 21.82 8.76 -2.24
C THR A 128 21.85 7.61 -3.23
N THR A 129 22.65 6.60 -2.96
CA THR A 129 22.65 5.36 -3.72
C THR A 129 22.16 4.20 -2.88
N ALA A 130 21.72 3.16 -3.57
CA ALA A 130 21.45 1.86 -2.98
C ALA A 130 21.87 0.75 -3.93
N THR A 131 22.26 -0.37 -3.35
CA THR A 131 22.64 -1.55 -4.08
C THR A 131 21.40 -2.28 -4.56
N PHE A 132 21.25 -2.41 -5.87
CA PHE A 132 20.26 -3.24 -6.53
C PHE A 132 20.92 -4.51 -7.02
N LEU A 133 20.24 -5.62 -6.89
CA LEU A 133 20.68 -6.88 -7.49
C LEU A 133 19.97 -7.07 -8.82
N ASP A 134 20.71 -7.57 -9.80
CA ASP A 134 20.21 -7.78 -11.15
C ASP A 134 20.78 -9.08 -11.74
N SER A 135 20.21 -9.48 -12.86
CA SER A 135 20.68 -10.57 -13.69
C SER A 135 20.83 -10.07 -15.12
N PRO A 136 21.92 -10.42 -15.82
CA PRO A 136 22.09 -10.06 -17.23
C PRO A 136 21.23 -10.90 -18.19
N ASP A 137 20.44 -11.84 -17.68
CA ASP A 137 19.67 -12.81 -18.48
C ASP A 137 18.60 -12.16 -19.34
N THR A 138 18.02 -11.06 -18.89
CA THR A 138 16.93 -10.36 -19.57
C THR A 138 17.14 -8.85 -19.62
N ALA A 139 16.37 -8.16 -20.46
CA ALA A 139 16.36 -6.70 -20.50
C ALA A 139 15.51 -6.08 -19.36
N MET A 140 14.69 -6.88 -18.68
CA MET A 140 13.87 -6.43 -17.55
C MET A 140 14.73 -6.46 -16.28
N PRO A 141 14.90 -5.32 -15.58
CA PRO A 141 15.69 -5.26 -14.35
C PRO A 141 15.18 -6.26 -13.30
N GLY A 142 16.11 -7.01 -12.69
CA GLY A 142 15.82 -7.96 -11.63
C GLY A 142 15.12 -9.25 -12.06
N LEU A 143 14.90 -9.47 -13.35
CA LEU A 143 14.28 -10.69 -13.85
C LEU A 143 15.33 -11.74 -14.23
N ILE A 144 15.30 -12.88 -13.56
CA ILE A 144 16.08 -14.07 -13.91
C ILE A 144 15.25 -14.92 -14.86
N SER A 145 15.84 -15.28 -16.01
CA SER A 145 15.25 -16.19 -16.98
C SER A 145 15.27 -17.64 -16.47
N VAL A 146 14.20 -18.35 -16.71
CA VAL A 146 14.12 -19.81 -16.44
C VAL A 146 14.28 -20.65 -17.71
N ALA A 147 14.46 -20.03 -18.87
CA ALA A 147 14.61 -20.71 -20.16
C ALA A 147 15.86 -21.60 -20.17
N GLY A 148 15.74 -22.81 -20.70
CA GLY A 148 16.82 -23.80 -20.72
C GLY A 148 17.20 -24.38 -19.36
N THR A 149 16.41 -24.12 -18.31
CA THR A 149 16.64 -24.65 -16.96
C THR A 149 15.62 -25.74 -16.61
N PRO A 150 15.85 -26.53 -15.55
CA PRO A 150 14.86 -27.48 -15.05
C PRO A 150 13.53 -26.85 -14.59
N PHE A 151 13.41 -25.54 -14.57
CA PHE A 151 12.22 -24.81 -14.13
C PHE A 151 11.38 -24.27 -15.29
N GLU A 152 11.86 -24.35 -16.52
CA GLU A 152 11.20 -23.80 -17.71
C GLU A 152 9.76 -24.30 -17.91
N ASP A 153 9.46 -25.56 -17.52
CA ASP A 153 8.12 -26.16 -17.64
C ASP A 153 7.15 -25.70 -16.54
N ILE A 154 7.63 -25.03 -15.48
CA ILE A 154 6.85 -24.79 -14.27
C ILE A 154 6.87 -23.33 -13.78
N LEU A 155 7.90 -22.57 -14.11
CA LEU A 155 8.01 -21.14 -13.79
C LEU A 155 7.98 -20.30 -15.07
N GLU A 156 7.59 -19.04 -14.93
CA GLU A 156 7.64 -17.98 -15.96
C GLU A 156 8.93 -17.16 -15.85
N GLY A 157 9.44 -17.02 -14.64
CA GLY A 157 10.63 -16.27 -14.29
C GLY A 157 10.77 -16.12 -12.78
N VAL A 158 11.87 -15.50 -12.36
CA VAL A 158 12.14 -15.21 -10.95
C VAL A 158 12.54 -13.74 -10.81
N ALA A 159 11.74 -12.95 -10.10
CA ALA A 159 12.00 -11.54 -9.86
C ALA A 159 12.79 -11.37 -8.57
N ILE A 160 14.00 -10.82 -8.64
CA ILE A 160 14.78 -10.42 -7.47
C ILE A 160 14.06 -9.25 -6.78
N GLU A 161 13.94 -9.30 -5.45
CA GLU A 161 13.35 -8.20 -4.67
C GLU A 161 14.22 -6.94 -4.75
N GLU A 162 13.57 -5.80 -4.94
CA GLU A 162 14.22 -4.49 -4.92
C GLU A 162 14.14 -3.85 -3.53
N PRO A 163 15.13 -3.03 -3.12
CA PRO A 163 15.04 -2.25 -1.90
C PRO A 163 13.82 -1.33 -1.90
N ARG A 164 13.11 -1.27 -0.77
CA ARG A 164 12.01 -0.33 -0.53
C ARG A 164 12.41 0.61 0.60
N TYR A 165 11.89 1.83 0.57
CA TYR A 165 12.24 2.87 1.53
C TYR A 165 10.98 3.46 2.13
N PHE A 166 11.09 3.92 3.37
CA PHE A 166 10.01 4.69 3.98
C PHE A 166 9.76 5.95 3.18
N MET A 167 8.51 6.28 2.98
CA MET A 167 8.05 7.58 2.51
C MET A 167 8.02 8.55 3.70
N ALA A 168 9.05 8.49 4.55
CA ALA A 168 9.11 9.20 5.81
C ALA A 168 9.53 10.66 5.63
N PRO A 169 9.16 11.55 6.58
CA PRO A 169 9.53 12.95 6.53
C PRO A 169 11.05 13.17 6.56
N SER A 170 11.49 14.17 5.84
CA SER A 170 12.88 14.60 5.86
C SER A 170 13.21 15.30 7.19
N SER A 171 14.21 14.84 7.91
CA SER A 171 14.69 15.43 9.18
C SER A 171 15.61 16.63 8.97
N PHE A 172 15.46 17.40 7.89
CA PHE A 172 16.35 18.53 7.61
C PHE A 172 15.85 19.84 8.18
N ALA A 173 16.83 20.66 8.59
CA ALA A 173 16.87 21.98 9.20
C ALA A 173 15.53 22.71 9.47
N PRO A 174 15.32 23.23 10.66
CA PRO A 174 14.00 23.63 11.14
C PRO A 174 13.49 24.88 10.46
N LEU A 175 12.28 24.79 9.88
CA LEU A 175 11.34 25.88 10.00
C LEU A 175 10.66 25.73 11.35
N LYS A 176 10.60 26.82 12.07
CA LYS A 176 9.90 26.88 13.36
C LYS A 176 8.43 26.54 13.13
N SER A 177 7.97 25.42 13.60
CA SER A 177 6.56 25.07 13.65
C SER A 177 6.20 24.84 15.11
N TYR A 178 5.42 25.76 15.68
CA TYR A 178 4.95 25.64 17.05
C TYR A 178 3.62 24.91 17.14
N TRP A 179 3.05 24.54 15.99
CA TRP A 179 1.74 23.94 15.89
C TRP A 179 1.86 22.45 15.67
N HIS A 180 1.49 21.68 16.68
CA HIS A 180 1.43 20.23 16.64
C HIS A 180 0.02 19.73 16.89
N LEU A 181 -0.44 18.77 16.09
CA LEU A 181 -1.68 18.06 16.35
C LEU A 181 -1.46 16.99 17.41
N ARG A 182 -2.43 16.86 18.32
CA ARG A 182 -2.44 15.84 19.36
C ARG A 182 -3.33 14.69 18.99
N LEU A 183 -2.84 13.48 19.25
CA LEU A 183 -3.64 12.27 19.09
C LEU A 183 -4.44 11.95 20.37
N PRO A 184 -5.66 11.43 20.25
CA PRO A 184 -6.42 11.24 19.00
C PRO A 184 -7.22 12.49 18.62
N GLY A 185 -7.35 13.48 19.51
CA GLY A 185 -8.36 14.53 19.45
C GLY A 185 -8.29 15.37 18.18
N ASP A 186 -7.15 16.02 17.93
CA ASP A 186 -7.04 16.99 16.83
C ASP A 186 -7.17 16.30 15.46
N VAL A 187 -6.59 15.09 15.29
CA VAL A 187 -6.72 14.32 14.06
C VAL A 187 -8.17 13.84 13.85
N SER A 188 -8.81 13.36 14.92
CA SER A 188 -10.23 12.94 14.87
C SER A 188 -11.16 14.08 14.48
N LEU A 189 -11.00 15.26 15.11
CA LEU A 189 -11.78 16.46 14.81
C LEU A 189 -11.53 16.95 13.38
N ALA A 190 -10.27 17.05 12.97
CA ALA A 190 -9.92 17.56 11.66
C ALA A 190 -10.41 16.64 10.51
N CYS A 191 -10.51 15.32 10.75
CA CYS A 191 -11.09 14.37 9.80
C CYS A 191 -12.62 14.18 9.97
N ASN A 192 -13.28 14.92 10.86
CA ASN A 192 -14.69 14.75 11.24
C ASN A 192 -15.03 13.31 11.75
N ALA A 193 -14.04 12.57 12.21
CA ALA A 193 -14.25 11.21 12.71
C ALA A 193 -15.01 11.19 14.06
N ASP A 194 -14.80 12.20 14.91
CA ASP A 194 -15.51 12.37 16.17
C ASP A 194 -17.03 12.44 16.00
N ARG A 195 -17.51 13.03 14.89
CA ARG A 195 -18.94 13.07 14.55
C ARG A 195 -19.48 11.67 14.23
N ALA A 196 -18.71 10.85 13.50
CA ALA A 196 -19.05 9.44 13.25
C ALA A 196 -19.04 8.63 14.56
N HIS A 197 -18.06 8.85 15.44
CA HIS A 197 -17.97 8.17 16.74
C HIS A 197 -19.20 8.42 17.60
N ARG A 198 -19.76 9.63 17.60
CA ARG A 198 -20.99 9.97 18.33
C ARG A 198 -22.22 9.19 17.86
N THR A 199 -22.21 8.68 16.63
CA THR A 199 -23.25 7.78 16.09
C THR A 199 -22.96 6.29 16.32
N GLY A 200 -21.93 5.95 17.10
CA GLY A 200 -21.53 4.56 17.38
C GLY A 200 -20.69 3.90 16.29
N ILE A 201 -20.30 4.65 15.27
CA ILE A 201 -19.43 4.17 14.18
C ILE A 201 -17.97 4.50 14.53
N THR A 202 -17.23 3.48 14.97
CA THR A 202 -15.89 3.58 15.58
C THR A 202 -14.86 2.65 14.93
N GLY A 203 -15.23 1.95 13.83
CA GLY A 203 -14.42 0.93 13.18
C GLY A 203 -14.56 -0.46 13.80
N ARG A 204 -15.53 -0.66 14.71
CA ARG A 204 -15.72 -1.93 15.44
C ARG A 204 -15.99 -3.09 14.50
N GLY A 205 -15.22 -4.18 14.69
CA GLY A 205 -15.34 -5.43 13.91
C GLY A 205 -14.69 -5.36 12.52
N VAL A 206 -14.02 -4.25 12.19
CA VAL A 206 -13.27 -4.11 10.94
C VAL A 206 -11.79 -4.41 11.20
N LYS A 207 -11.22 -5.28 10.39
CA LYS A 207 -9.82 -5.73 10.46
C LYS A 207 -8.95 -4.82 9.59
N VAL A 208 -7.98 -4.15 10.21
CA VAL A 208 -7.03 -3.29 9.51
C VAL A 208 -5.62 -3.86 9.67
N ALA A 209 -5.02 -4.34 8.59
CA ALA A 209 -3.62 -4.71 8.58
C ALA A 209 -2.75 -3.52 8.16
N MET A 210 -1.66 -3.30 8.87
CA MET A 210 -0.65 -2.30 8.53
C MET A 210 0.69 -2.99 8.31
N VAL A 211 1.25 -2.83 7.12
CA VAL A 211 2.57 -3.37 6.78
C VAL A 211 3.59 -2.27 6.94
N ASP A 212 4.39 -2.33 8.02
CA ASP A 212 5.34 -1.27 8.36
C ASP A 212 6.55 -1.82 9.16
N SER A 213 7.38 -0.95 9.72
CA SER A 213 8.64 -1.30 10.41
C SER A 213 8.46 -2.24 11.60
N GLY A 214 7.29 -2.26 12.20
CA GLY A 214 6.96 -3.02 13.39
C GLY A 214 5.82 -2.37 14.18
N TRP A 215 5.66 -2.81 15.41
CA TRP A 215 4.73 -2.17 16.34
C TRP A 215 5.14 -2.46 17.78
N TYR A 216 5.40 -1.39 18.50
CA TYR A 216 5.67 -1.42 19.94
C TYR A 216 4.41 -1.14 20.72
N LYS A 217 4.15 -1.92 21.78
CA LYS A 217 2.98 -1.78 22.63
C LYS A 217 3.14 -0.59 23.58
N HIS A 218 3.16 0.61 23.03
CA HIS A 218 3.33 1.84 23.78
C HIS A 218 2.19 2.05 24.81
N PRO A 219 2.47 2.64 26.01
CA PRO A 219 1.45 2.98 27.02
C PRO A 219 0.27 3.81 26.48
N TYR A 220 0.49 4.62 25.47
CA TYR A 220 -0.56 5.36 24.73
C TYR A 220 -1.69 4.45 24.24
N PHE A 221 -1.37 3.31 23.60
CA PHE A 221 -2.37 2.36 23.10
C PHE A 221 -3.05 1.61 24.24
N VAL A 222 -2.25 1.17 25.21
CA VAL A 222 -2.75 0.41 26.37
C VAL A 222 -3.72 1.23 27.21
N GLY A 223 -3.35 2.49 27.52
CA GLY A 223 -4.16 3.39 28.35
C GLY A 223 -5.50 3.78 27.71
N ARG A 224 -5.62 3.65 26.38
CA ARG A 224 -6.85 3.89 25.64
C ARG A 224 -7.65 2.64 25.32
N GLY A 225 -7.13 1.46 25.67
CA GLY A 225 -7.80 0.19 25.37
C GLY A 225 -7.86 -0.16 23.89
N TYR A 226 -6.96 0.40 23.06
CA TYR A 226 -6.90 0.08 21.65
C TYR A 226 -6.50 -1.38 21.44
N ARG A 227 -7.18 -2.05 20.51
CA ARG A 227 -6.97 -3.48 20.26
C ARG A 227 -5.96 -3.68 19.13
N ALA A 228 -4.94 -4.48 19.41
CA ALA A 228 -3.96 -4.92 18.42
C ALA A 228 -3.72 -6.41 18.56
N ALA A 229 -3.64 -7.10 17.44
CA ALA A 229 -3.16 -8.48 17.38
C ALA A 229 -1.65 -8.53 17.68
N ALA A 230 -1.12 -9.74 17.90
CA ALA A 230 0.32 -9.93 17.92
C ALA A 230 0.94 -9.53 16.57
N VAL A 231 2.14 -8.93 16.60
CA VAL A 231 2.86 -8.57 15.39
C VAL A 231 3.17 -9.81 14.57
N VAL A 232 2.74 -9.80 13.31
CA VAL A 232 3.10 -10.84 12.34
C VAL A 232 4.43 -10.47 11.71
N LEU A 233 5.38 -11.39 11.79
CA LEU A 233 6.68 -11.21 11.14
C LEU A 233 6.56 -11.50 9.65
N GLY A 234 6.77 -10.48 8.82
CA GLY A 234 7.00 -10.69 7.39
C GLY A 234 8.25 -11.52 7.16
N PRO A 235 8.35 -12.24 6.03
CA PRO A 235 9.51 -13.09 5.75
C PRO A 235 10.84 -12.33 5.83
N GLY A 236 11.76 -12.86 6.62
CA GLY A 236 13.09 -12.26 6.82
C GLY A 236 13.15 -11.20 7.92
N THR A 237 12.10 -11.04 8.71
CA THR A 237 12.08 -10.18 9.90
C THR A 237 12.23 -11.00 11.19
N SER A 238 12.53 -10.30 12.28
CA SER A 238 12.65 -10.85 13.63
C SER A 238 12.11 -9.83 14.64
N ASN A 239 12.09 -10.18 15.93
CA ASN A 239 11.68 -9.28 17.01
C ASN A 239 10.25 -8.73 16.87
N PRO A 240 9.20 -9.52 17.20
CA PRO A 240 7.82 -9.07 17.08
C PRO A 240 7.41 -8.06 18.16
N LEU A 241 8.25 -7.83 19.17
CA LEU A 241 7.92 -6.93 20.29
C LEU A 241 8.51 -5.52 20.14
N ASN A 242 9.43 -5.34 19.20
CA ASN A 242 10.16 -4.09 19.00
C ASN A 242 9.87 -3.50 17.62
N ASP A 243 9.95 -2.17 17.57
CA ASP A 243 9.93 -1.39 16.33
C ASP A 243 11.19 -0.51 16.29
N GLU A 244 12.28 -1.08 15.79
CA GLU A 244 13.59 -0.44 15.79
C GLU A 244 13.64 0.89 15.03
N SER A 245 12.65 1.12 14.16
CA SER A 245 12.47 2.38 13.43
C SER A 245 11.58 3.36 14.17
N GLY A 246 10.51 2.88 14.83
CA GLY A 246 9.45 3.67 15.43
C GLY A 246 8.34 4.08 14.46
N HIS A 247 8.60 4.01 13.15
CA HIS A 247 7.68 4.50 12.12
C HIS A 247 6.31 3.78 12.17
N GLY A 248 6.29 2.45 12.18
CA GLY A 248 5.04 1.68 12.23
C GLY A 248 4.25 1.92 13.52
N THR A 249 4.96 2.03 14.64
CA THR A 249 4.33 2.36 15.93
C THR A 249 3.66 3.71 15.88
N GLY A 250 4.39 4.75 15.47
CA GLY A 250 3.87 6.10 15.38
C GLY A 250 2.70 6.22 14.43
N GLU A 251 2.87 5.77 13.21
CA GLU A 251 1.86 5.91 12.17
C GLU A 251 0.58 5.11 12.46
N SER A 252 0.68 3.97 13.18
CA SER A 252 -0.51 3.21 13.63
C SER A 252 -1.45 4.01 14.50
N ALA A 253 -0.94 4.99 15.25
CA ALA A 253 -1.76 5.86 16.11
C ALA A 253 -2.73 6.73 15.31
N ASN A 254 -2.43 7.02 14.05
CA ASN A 254 -3.33 7.71 13.13
C ASN A 254 -4.57 6.85 12.76
N ILE A 255 -4.42 5.52 12.66
CA ILE A 255 -5.57 4.62 12.46
C ILE A 255 -6.54 4.77 13.65
N PHE A 256 -6.01 4.65 14.87
CA PHE A 256 -6.81 4.70 16.08
C PHE A 256 -7.40 6.09 16.36
N ALA A 257 -6.77 7.16 15.88
CA ALA A 257 -7.33 8.50 15.97
C ALA A 257 -8.64 8.63 15.18
N VAL A 258 -8.74 7.94 14.04
CA VAL A 258 -9.90 7.98 13.16
C VAL A 258 -10.87 6.82 13.44
N ALA A 259 -10.36 5.63 13.76
CA ALA A 259 -11.16 4.43 13.99
C ALA A 259 -10.67 3.69 15.24
N PRO A 260 -11.09 4.12 16.45
CA PRO A 260 -10.53 3.65 17.71
C PRO A 260 -10.83 2.17 18.03
N ASP A 261 -11.87 1.60 17.45
CA ASP A 261 -12.34 0.24 17.77
C ASP A 261 -12.00 -0.82 16.68
N VAL A 262 -11.11 -0.52 15.76
CA VAL A 262 -10.66 -1.51 14.75
C VAL A 262 -9.93 -2.69 15.40
N ASP A 263 -9.96 -3.82 14.73
CA ASP A 263 -9.09 -4.96 15.01
C ASP A 263 -7.78 -4.78 14.23
N PHE A 264 -6.80 -4.16 14.88
CA PHE A 264 -5.52 -3.80 14.27
C PHE A 264 -4.58 -5.00 14.17
N MET A 265 -3.98 -5.21 13.00
CA MET A 265 -3.10 -6.33 12.67
C MET A 265 -1.75 -5.80 12.15
N PRO A 266 -0.76 -5.56 13.02
CA PRO A 266 0.55 -5.10 12.60
C PRO A 266 1.36 -6.22 11.92
N VAL A 267 1.96 -5.91 10.77
CA VAL A 267 2.86 -6.79 10.02
C VAL A 267 4.20 -6.11 9.86
N LYS A 268 5.24 -6.71 10.41
CA LYS A 268 6.60 -6.17 10.35
C LYS A 268 7.24 -6.49 9.01
N ILE A 269 7.72 -5.45 8.31
CA ILE A 269 8.33 -5.58 6.98
C ILE A 269 9.84 -5.71 7.04
N ASN A 270 10.41 -6.51 6.15
CA ASN A 270 11.78 -6.38 5.70
C ASN A 270 11.77 -5.61 4.36
N PHE A 271 12.42 -4.45 4.31
CA PHE A 271 12.35 -3.55 3.15
C PHE A 271 13.00 -4.08 1.86
N VAL A 272 13.74 -5.17 1.94
CA VAL A 272 14.23 -5.91 0.77
C VAL A 272 13.42 -7.18 0.49
N ASN A 273 12.29 -7.36 1.19
CA ASN A 273 11.31 -8.42 0.96
C ASN A 273 9.88 -7.91 1.22
N SER A 274 9.54 -6.78 0.63
CA SER A 274 8.28 -6.08 0.87
C SER A 274 7.06 -6.86 0.37
N ILE A 275 7.18 -7.56 -0.75
CA ILE A 275 6.09 -8.37 -1.33
C ILE A 275 5.74 -9.53 -0.39
N GLY A 276 6.74 -10.17 0.21
CA GLY A 276 6.51 -11.22 1.21
C GLY A 276 5.72 -10.69 2.41
N ALA A 277 6.06 -9.51 2.93
CA ALA A 277 5.33 -8.88 4.03
C ALA A 277 3.90 -8.48 3.63
N PHE A 278 3.72 -7.91 2.43
CA PHE A 278 2.39 -7.59 1.90
C PHE A 278 1.51 -8.85 1.79
N ASN A 279 2.06 -9.94 1.25
CA ASN A 279 1.34 -11.22 1.15
C ASN A 279 1.04 -11.82 2.53
N ALA A 280 1.91 -11.62 3.53
CA ALA A 280 1.62 -12.00 4.92
C ALA A 280 0.39 -11.24 5.46
N ALA A 281 0.28 -9.94 5.17
CA ALA A 281 -0.89 -9.15 5.52
C ALA A 281 -2.16 -9.66 4.82
N VAL A 282 -2.10 -9.97 3.52
CA VAL A 282 -3.22 -10.58 2.77
C VAL A 282 -3.66 -11.90 3.42
N GLY A 283 -2.70 -12.72 3.86
CA GLY A 283 -2.97 -14.00 4.54
C GLY A 283 -3.72 -13.88 5.86
N LEU A 284 -3.77 -12.69 6.48
CA LEU A 284 -4.57 -12.41 7.69
C LEU A 284 -6.06 -12.19 7.37
N ASN A 285 -6.43 -12.14 6.10
CA ASN A 285 -7.78 -11.86 5.63
C ASN A 285 -8.37 -10.59 6.27
N PRO A 286 -7.69 -9.42 6.11
CA PRO A 286 -8.18 -8.15 6.61
C PRO A 286 -9.24 -7.56 5.67
N ASP A 287 -9.99 -6.57 6.16
CA ASP A 287 -10.85 -5.74 5.32
C ASP A 287 -10.04 -4.65 4.59
N ILE A 288 -8.99 -4.17 5.25
CA ILE A 288 -8.16 -3.05 4.78
C ILE A 288 -6.69 -3.37 5.02
N ILE A 289 -5.85 -3.07 4.02
CA ILE A 289 -4.38 -3.04 4.17
C ILE A 289 -3.91 -1.60 3.94
N THR A 290 -3.10 -1.07 4.87
CA THR A 290 -2.42 0.22 4.72
C THR A 290 -0.91 0.06 4.76
N CYS A 291 -0.24 0.80 3.86
CA CYS A 291 1.20 0.77 3.67
C CYS A 291 1.74 2.18 3.50
N SER A 292 2.75 2.52 4.30
CA SER A 292 3.39 3.85 4.27
C SER A 292 4.81 3.81 3.72
N TRP A 293 5.04 2.98 2.70
CA TRP A 293 6.33 2.75 2.04
C TRP A 293 6.17 2.59 0.52
N GLY A 294 7.28 2.65 -0.19
CA GLY A 294 7.29 2.48 -1.64
C GLY A 294 8.64 2.84 -2.26
N SER A 295 8.62 3.12 -3.55
CA SER A 295 9.79 3.55 -4.33
C SER A 295 9.44 4.76 -5.20
N ASP A 296 10.46 5.51 -5.63
CA ASP A 296 10.32 6.60 -6.60
C ASP A 296 10.33 6.02 -8.01
N LYS A 297 9.19 6.09 -8.71
CA LYS A 297 9.03 5.57 -10.08
C LYS A 297 8.35 6.60 -10.96
N ARG A 298 9.17 7.47 -11.53
CA ARG A 298 8.67 8.56 -12.37
C ARG A 298 8.30 8.10 -13.79
N PHE A 299 9.02 7.12 -14.32
CA PHE A 299 8.84 6.60 -15.69
C PHE A 299 8.87 5.07 -15.68
N GLY A 300 8.19 4.47 -16.65
CA GLY A 300 8.30 3.04 -16.93
C GLY A 300 9.56 2.69 -17.76
N PRO A 301 9.79 1.42 -18.02
CA PRO A 301 8.96 0.29 -17.59
C PRO A 301 9.11 -0.01 -16.09
N LEU A 302 8.09 -0.66 -15.51
CA LEU A 302 8.20 -1.23 -14.17
C LEU A 302 9.21 -2.38 -14.15
N SER A 303 9.95 -2.51 -13.05
CA SER A 303 10.81 -3.66 -12.84
C SER A 303 10.01 -4.95 -12.64
N ALA A 304 10.68 -6.10 -12.72
CA ALA A 304 10.03 -7.39 -12.44
C ALA A 304 9.44 -7.43 -11.01
N ALA A 305 10.15 -6.90 -10.02
CA ALA A 305 9.66 -6.81 -8.63
C ALA A 305 8.45 -5.89 -8.51
N ASP A 306 8.45 -4.73 -9.19
CA ASP A 306 7.30 -3.83 -9.20
C ASP A 306 6.06 -4.48 -9.84
N GLN A 307 6.24 -5.27 -10.91
CA GLN A 307 5.13 -6.02 -11.52
C GLN A 307 4.60 -7.11 -10.61
N ALA A 308 5.47 -7.83 -9.90
CA ALA A 308 5.07 -8.82 -8.91
C ALA A 308 4.30 -8.18 -7.75
N LEU A 309 4.72 -6.99 -7.27
CA LEU A 309 3.99 -6.22 -6.27
C LEU A 309 2.63 -5.73 -6.80
N ALA A 310 2.58 -5.22 -8.02
CA ALA A 310 1.33 -4.82 -8.66
C ALA A 310 0.33 -5.99 -8.76
N ALA A 311 0.80 -7.18 -9.13
CA ALA A 311 -0.02 -8.38 -9.16
C ALA A 311 -0.54 -8.79 -7.76
N ALA A 312 0.30 -8.71 -6.73
CA ALA A 312 -0.12 -9.01 -5.36
C ALA A 312 -1.19 -8.03 -4.86
N ILE A 313 -1.03 -6.72 -5.16
CA ILE A 313 -2.02 -5.68 -4.84
C ILE A 313 -3.33 -5.94 -5.58
N ALA A 314 -3.28 -6.16 -6.88
CA ALA A 314 -4.47 -6.43 -7.68
C ALA A 314 -5.22 -7.67 -7.19
N ALA A 315 -4.50 -8.74 -6.81
CA ALA A 315 -5.08 -9.94 -6.22
C ALA A 315 -5.78 -9.66 -4.88
N ALA A 316 -5.18 -8.84 -4.01
CA ALA A 316 -5.79 -8.43 -2.75
C ALA A 316 -7.09 -7.64 -2.97
N VAL A 317 -7.07 -6.67 -3.88
CA VAL A 317 -8.26 -5.87 -4.22
C VAL A 317 -9.35 -6.73 -4.87
N ALA A 318 -8.99 -7.66 -5.77
CA ALA A 318 -9.93 -8.61 -6.35
C ALA A 318 -10.56 -9.55 -5.30
N ALA A 319 -9.84 -9.86 -4.22
CA ALA A 319 -10.34 -10.59 -3.07
C ALA A 319 -11.24 -9.75 -2.13
N GLY A 320 -11.44 -8.46 -2.42
CA GLY A 320 -12.30 -7.57 -1.63
C GLY A 320 -11.57 -6.79 -0.54
N ILE A 321 -10.25 -6.81 -0.50
CA ILE A 321 -9.43 -6.07 0.46
C ILE A 321 -9.19 -4.64 -0.06
N MET A 322 -9.52 -3.63 0.75
CA MET A 322 -9.15 -2.25 0.44
C MET A 322 -7.66 -2.02 0.65
N VAL A 323 -6.95 -1.56 -0.38
CA VAL A 323 -5.50 -1.32 -0.31
C VAL A 323 -5.21 0.17 -0.41
N ILE A 324 -4.46 0.69 0.57
CA ILE A 324 -4.11 2.11 0.71
C ILE A 324 -2.60 2.25 0.79
N PHE A 325 -2.03 3.15 -0.02
CA PHE A 325 -0.61 3.50 0.04
C PHE A 325 -0.40 5.01 0.11
N SER A 326 0.68 5.42 0.75
CA SER A 326 1.15 6.81 0.69
C SER A 326 1.51 7.22 -0.74
N ALA A 327 1.17 8.45 -1.15
CA ALA A 327 1.47 8.99 -2.48
C ALA A 327 2.94 9.38 -2.65
N GLY A 328 3.65 9.64 -1.53
CA GLY A 328 5.05 10.05 -1.49
C GLY A 328 5.25 11.44 -0.88
N ASN A 329 6.49 11.74 -0.50
CA ASN A 329 6.93 12.99 0.11
C ASN A 329 8.02 13.65 -0.76
N GLY A 330 7.66 13.92 -2.02
CA GLY A 330 8.56 14.37 -3.08
C GLY A 330 8.93 13.27 -4.09
N GLN A 331 8.61 12.01 -3.81
CA GLN A 331 8.75 10.89 -4.74
C GLN A 331 7.53 10.78 -5.67
N TRP A 332 7.71 10.18 -6.84
CA TRP A 332 6.63 9.66 -7.68
C TRP A 332 6.28 8.26 -7.18
N GLY A 333 5.48 8.22 -6.10
CA GLY A 333 5.32 7.05 -5.26
C GLY A 333 4.73 5.85 -6.00
N PHE A 334 5.46 4.73 -6.03
CA PHE A 334 4.96 3.42 -6.42
C PHE A 334 5.05 2.48 -5.20
N PRO A 335 3.99 1.76 -4.86
CA PRO A 335 2.77 1.49 -5.65
C PRO A 335 1.61 2.47 -5.43
N GLY A 336 1.77 3.61 -4.74
CA GLY A 336 0.70 4.60 -4.55
C GLY A 336 0.01 5.04 -5.85
N GLN A 337 0.73 5.12 -6.97
CA GLN A 337 0.16 5.43 -8.27
C GLN A 337 -0.54 4.25 -8.98
N HIS A 338 -0.58 3.03 -8.39
CA HIS A 338 -1.29 1.89 -8.98
C HIS A 338 -2.81 2.18 -9.06
N PRO A 339 -3.51 1.80 -10.14
CA PRO A 339 -4.93 2.13 -10.34
C PRO A 339 -5.87 1.58 -9.26
N ASP A 340 -5.58 0.38 -8.72
CA ASP A 340 -6.41 -0.28 -7.72
C ASP A 340 -6.09 0.17 -6.28
N VAL A 341 -5.09 1.04 -6.08
CA VAL A 341 -4.69 1.59 -4.79
C VAL A 341 -5.44 2.89 -4.51
N LEU A 342 -5.88 3.11 -3.29
CA LEU A 342 -6.22 4.43 -2.78
C LEU A 342 -4.93 5.15 -2.39
N ALA A 343 -4.54 6.16 -3.14
CA ALA A 343 -3.34 6.96 -2.90
C ALA A 343 -3.61 8.07 -1.89
N ALA A 344 -2.91 8.04 -0.76
CA ALA A 344 -3.03 9.03 0.30
C ALA A 344 -2.09 10.22 0.08
N GLY A 345 -2.66 11.40 -0.16
CA GLY A 345 -1.95 12.69 -0.23
C GLY A 345 -1.98 13.46 1.08
N GLY A 346 -1.60 14.73 1.04
CA GLY A 346 -1.43 15.52 2.24
C GLY A 346 -2.06 16.92 2.21
N VAL A 347 -2.79 17.22 3.27
CA VAL A 347 -3.35 18.54 3.59
C VAL A 347 -2.82 18.98 4.95
N PHE A 348 -2.41 20.23 5.03
CA PHE A 348 -2.05 20.89 6.28
C PHE A 348 -3.23 21.72 6.78
N MET A 349 -3.58 21.55 8.04
CA MET A 349 -4.53 22.39 8.76
C MET A 349 -3.75 23.32 9.68
N ASP A 350 -3.93 24.63 9.49
CA ASP A 350 -3.29 25.65 10.33
C ASP A 350 -4.02 25.80 11.66
N VAL A 351 -3.47 26.61 12.57
CA VAL A 351 -4.01 26.85 13.91
C VAL A 351 -5.41 27.50 13.89
N ASP A 352 -5.75 28.18 12.80
CA ASP A 352 -7.07 28.78 12.55
C ASP A 352 -8.02 27.84 11.78
N GLU A 353 -7.67 26.55 11.70
CA GLU A 353 -8.38 25.50 10.97
C GLU A 353 -8.43 25.69 9.44
N SER A 354 -7.72 26.70 8.90
CA SER A 354 -7.62 26.84 7.46
C SER A 354 -6.84 25.69 6.83
N LEU A 355 -7.35 25.19 5.70
CA LEU A 355 -6.78 24.04 4.99
C LEU A 355 -5.95 24.49 3.79
N ARG A 356 -4.82 23.86 3.59
CA ARG A 356 -3.99 24.03 2.38
C ARG A 356 -3.32 22.74 1.97
N ALA A 357 -3.03 22.58 0.69
CA ALA A 357 -2.20 21.48 0.22
C ALA A 357 -0.84 21.50 0.94
N SER A 358 -0.40 20.34 1.42
CA SER A 358 0.94 20.21 2.01
C SER A 358 2.00 20.24 0.92
N ASN A 359 2.92 21.21 1.01
CA ASN A 359 4.08 21.27 0.12
C ASN A 359 5.14 20.20 0.42
N TYR A 360 4.87 19.31 1.39
CA TYR A 360 5.64 18.13 1.69
C TYR A 360 5.11 16.90 0.93
N ALA A 361 3.81 16.83 0.65
CA ALA A 361 3.15 15.73 0.00
C ALA A 361 3.28 15.76 -1.53
N SER A 362 3.50 14.61 -2.14
CA SER A 362 3.54 14.44 -3.59
C SER A 362 2.16 14.58 -4.22
N GLY A 363 2.11 15.22 -5.38
CA GLY A 363 0.92 15.29 -6.21
C GLY A 363 1.31 15.33 -7.70
N PHE A 364 0.87 14.35 -8.50
CA PHE A 364 1.28 14.20 -9.90
C PHE A 364 0.28 13.40 -10.74
N ILE A 365 0.42 13.51 -12.06
CA ILE A 365 -0.23 12.60 -13.02
C ILE A 365 0.79 11.54 -13.40
N SER A 366 0.44 10.26 -13.25
CA SER A 366 1.34 9.14 -13.51
C SER A 366 1.81 9.11 -14.97
N ASN A 367 3.11 8.91 -15.16
CA ASN A 367 3.68 8.64 -16.48
C ASN A 367 3.69 7.12 -16.81
N ILE A 368 3.27 6.27 -15.87
CA ILE A 368 3.24 4.81 -16.00
C ILE A 368 1.81 4.33 -16.30
N TYR A 369 0.84 4.86 -15.58
CA TYR A 369 -0.57 4.50 -15.74
C TYR A 369 -1.34 5.65 -16.38
N PRO A 370 -1.88 5.48 -17.60
CA PRO A 370 -2.57 6.54 -18.32
C PRO A 370 -3.74 7.14 -17.51
N ASN A 371 -3.80 8.46 -17.46
CA ASN A 371 -4.84 9.23 -16.77
C ASN A 371 -4.93 9.00 -15.24
N ARG A 372 -3.98 8.29 -14.64
CA ARG A 372 -3.93 8.08 -13.19
C ARG A 372 -3.38 9.32 -12.50
N ARG A 373 -4.20 9.96 -11.67
CA ARG A 373 -3.80 11.02 -10.76
C ARG A 373 -3.45 10.42 -9.39
N SER A 374 -2.40 10.88 -8.77
CA SER A 374 -2.02 10.60 -7.39
C SER A 374 -1.73 11.94 -6.70
N PRO A 375 -2.34 12.21 -5.53
CA PRO A 375 -3.20 11.35 -4.73
C PRO A 375 -4.65 11.25 -5.24
N ASP A 376 -5.44 10.36 -4.61
CA ASP A 376 -6.89 10.29 -4.76
C ASP A 376 -7.59 11.29 -3.82
N LEU A 377 -7.19 11.28 -2.55
CA LEU A 377 -7.61 12.22 -1.51
C LEU A 377 -6.52 12.29 -0.43
N CYS A 378 -6.70 13.16 0.55
CA CYS A 378 -5.69 13.48 1.54
C CYS A 378 -6.13 13.16 2.97
N GLY A 379 -5.12 12.84 3.81
CA GLY A 379 -5.14 13.02 5.25
C GLY A 379 -4.32 14.23 5.67
N LEU A 380 -4.10 14.37 6.99
CA LEU A 380 -3.33 15.46 7.57
C LEU A 380 -1.83 15.18 7.45
N VAL A 381 -1.11 16.14 6.91
CA VAL A 381 0.34 16.08 6.66
C VAL A 381 0.98 17.42 7.01
N GLY A 382 2.15 17.39 7.65
CA GLY A 382 2.92 18.60 7.95
C GLY A 382 3.50 19.28 6.72
N MET A 383 4.13 20.43 6.92
CA MET A 383 4.74 21.24 5.86
C MET A 383 6.25 21.01 5.77
N ARG A 384 6.84 21.30 4.62
CA ARG A 384 8.30 21.34 4.48
C ARG A 384 8.93 22.33 5.47
N PRO A 385 10.18 22.09 5.87
CA PRO A 385 11.08 21.04 5.35
C PRO A 385 10.93 19.68 6.04
N LYS A 386 10.31 19.57 7.22
CA LYS A 386 10.42 18.40 8.09
C LYS A 386 9.11 17.69 8.36
N ALA A 387 7.97 18.29 8.03
CA ALA A 387 6.65 17.79 8.37
C ALA A 387 6.50 17.48 9.89
N ILE A 388 7.09 18.31 10.76
CA ILE A 388 6.90 18.24 12.21
C ILE A 388 5.49 18.74 12.51
N TYR A 389 4.56 17.81 12.78
CA TYR A 389 3.17 18.24 12.82
C TYR A 389 2.27 17.38 13.73
N ILE A 390 2.29 16.06 13.63
CA ILE A 390 1.50 15.20 14.50
C ILE A 390 2.42 14.55 15.53
N MET A 391 2.10 14.71 16.82
CA MET A 391 2.84 14.09 17.91
C MET A 391 2.45 12.62 18.01
N LEU A 392 3.38 11.71 17.74
CA LEU A 392 3.17 10.27 17.62
C LEU A 392 3.89 9.49 18.72
N PRO A 393 3.28 8.40 19.25
CA PRO A 393 3.95 7.52 20.20
C PRO A 393 4.98 6.64 19.48
N LEU A 394 6.15 6.46 20.09
CA LEU A 394 7.29 5.71 19.56
C LEU A 394 7.77 4.66 20.57
N GLU A 395 8.57 3.71 20.13
CA GLU A 395 9.35 2.89 21.06
C GLU A 395 10.48 3.76 21.62
N PRO A 396 10.59 3.89 22.97
CA PRO A 396 11.65 4.72 23.55
C PRO A 396 13.03 4.32 23.07
N GLY A 397 13.77 5.28 22.49
CA GLY A 397 15.12 5.08 21.99
C GLY A 397 15.21 4.42 20.61
N ASP A 398 14.11 4.27 19.88
CA ASP A 398 14.14 3.84 18.48
C ASP A 398 14.82 4.88 17.56
N ALA A 399 14.94 4.57 16.28
CA ALA A 399 15.70 5.42 15.36
C ALA A 399 15.08 6.82 15.17
N ILE A 400 13.75 6.95 15.22
CA ILE A 400 13.08 8.25 15.10
C ILE A 400 13.18 9.02 16.40
N ASP A 401 12.87 8.41 17.54
CA ASP A 401 12.96 9.03 18.87
C ASP A 401 14.40 9.51 19.17
N ALA A 402 15.41 8.71 18.81
CA ALA A 402 16.81 9.07 19.00
C ALA A 402 17.32 10.16 18.04
N THR A 403 16.74 10.31 16.85
CA THR A 403 17.22 11.21 15.79
C THR A 403 17.26 12.70 16.19
N PRO A 404 16.25 13.25 16.89
CA PRO A 404 16.24 14.64 17.31
C PRO A 404 17.45 15.05 18.15
N TRP A 405 17.99 14.10 18.93
CA TRP A 405 19.08 14.33 19.87
C TRP A 405 20.46 14.03 19.30
N ASN A 406 20.56 13.00 18.47
CA ASN A 406 21.81 12.37 18.13
C ASN A 406 22.25 12.60 16.67
N ASP A 407 21.60 13.49 15.93
CA ASP A 407 22.08 13.81 14.58
C ASP A 407 23.38 14.62 14.64
N PRO A 408 24.56 14.00 14.40
CA PRO A 408 25.85 14.68 14.46
C PRO A 408 26.02 15.72 13.36
N SER A 409 25.14 15.75 12.36
CA SER A 409 25.14 16.77 11.30
C SER A 409 24.46 18.07 11.72
N GLY A 410 23.89 18.14 12.92
CA GLY A 410 23.11 19.27 13.41
C GLY A 410 21.86 19.54 12.56
N ARG A 411 21.45 18.55 11.77
CA ARG A 411 20.27 18.58 10.90
C ARG A 411 19.09 17.84 11.48
N GLY A 412 19.28 17.18 12.62
CA GLY A 412 18.24 16.51 13.37
C GLY A 412 17.26 17.49 13.98
N LEU A 413 16.15 16.96 14.45
CA LEU A 413 15.25 17.69 15.31
C LEU A 413 15.99 17.96 16.62
N GLN A 414 16.08 19.21 17.02
CA GLN A 414 16.65 19.57 18.32
C GLN A 414 15.59 19.28 19.38
N GLY A 415 15.59 18.08 19.91
CA GLY A 415 14.61 17.66 20.88
C GLY A 415 14.54 18.60 22.10
N GLY A 416 13.37 18.79 22.66
CA GLY A 416 13.13 19.58 23.85
C GLY A 416 13.39 21.08 23.72
N THR A 417 13.86 21.57 22.57
CA THR A 417 14.14 22.97 22.36
C THR A 417 13.22 23.55 21.31
N HIS A 418 12.12 24.09 21.77
CA HIS A 418 11.25 24.92 20.96
C HIS A 418 11.99 26.23 20.59
N PRO A 419 11.99 26.69 19.33
CA PRO A 419 11.26 26.17 18.16
C PRO A 419 12.07 25.24 17.24
N ASP A 420 13.21 24.80 17.64
CA ASP A 420 14.18 24.17 16.75
C ASP A 420 13.99 22.65 16.62
N GLY A 421 13.19 22.05 17.47
CA GLY A 421 12.86 20.63 17.48
C GLY A 421 11.36 20.36 17.47
N ASP A 422 11.02 19.13 17.76
CA ASP A 422 9.64 18.65 17.91
C ASP A 422 9.14 18.72 19.37
N GLU A 423 9.91 19.37 20.24
CA GLU A 423 9.63 19.52 21.68
C GLU A 423 9.67 18.22 22.49
N THR A 424 10.18 17.12 21.86
CA THR A 424 10.40 15.84 22.55
C THR A 424 11.86 15.67 22.97
N THR A 425 12.14 14.66 23.75
CA THR A 425 13.49 14.26 24.14
C THR A 425 13.78 12.86 23.61
N ASN A 426 15.05 12.57 23.26
CA ASN A 426 15.39 11.21 22.89
C ASN A 426 15.05 10.24 24.04
N ASN A 427 14.57 9.06 23.70
CA ASN A 427 14.19 8.02 24.67
C ASN A 427 12.97 8.37 25.55
N ASP A 428 12.13 9.32 25.15
CA ASP A 428 10.86 9.58 25.84
C ASP A 428 9.65 8.86 25.22
N GLY A 429 9.86 8.24 24.06
CA GLY A 429 8.86 7.47 23.35
C GLY A 429 7.87 8.32 22.57
N TRP A 430 8.24 9.54 22.19
CA TRP A 430 7.43 10.46 21.41
C TRP A 430 8.25 11.17 20.31
N GLY A 431 7.57 11.51 19.22
CA GLY A 431 8.16 12.32 18.15
C GLY A 431 7.09 12.95 17.28
N ALA A 432 7.39 14.15 16.76
CA ALA A 432 6.47 14.83 15.86
C ALA A 432 6.91 14.65 14.40
N PHE A 433 6.18 13.82 13.67
CA PHE A 433 6.40 13.61 12.24
C PHE A 433 5.10 13.26 11.53
N SER A 434 4.92 13.71 10.28
CA SER A 434 3.67 13.43 9.56
C SER A 434 3.81 13.74 8.06
N GLY A 435 4.33 12.77 7.31
CA GLY A 435 4.27 12.76 5.85
C GLY A 435 2.98 12.12 5.34
N THR A 436 2.96 11.76 4.07
CA THR A 436 1.87 10.94 3.51
C THR A 436 1.80 9.56 4.15
N SER A 437 2.83 9.20 4.92
CA SER A 437 2.85 8.04 5.82
C SER A 437 1.82 8.15 6.94
N ALA A 438 1.56 9.35 7.47
CA ALA A 438 0.50 9.61 8.45
C ALA A 438 -0.90 9.64 7.78
N ALA A 439 -0.98 10.16 6.56
CA ALA A 439 -2.23 10.24 5.82
C ALA A 439 -2.81 8.87 5.47
N ALA A 440 -1.99 7.93 5.02
CA ALA A 440 -2.47 6.59 4.64
C ALA A 440 -3.20 5.86 5.77
N PRO A 441 -2.69 5.79 7.02
CA PRO A 441 -3.42 5.19 8.14
C PRO A 441 -4.66 6.00 8.57
N GLN A 442 -4.69 7.33 8.40
CA GLN A 442 -5.92 8.11 8.63
C GLN A 442 -7.01 7.69 7.64
N LEU A 443 -6.67 7.53 6.36
CA LEU A 443 -7.59 7.05 5.34
C LEU A 443 -8.02 5.60 5.59
N ALA A 444 -7.14 4.76 6.12
CA ALA A 444 -7.49 3.41 6.53
C ALA A 444 -8.51 3.40 7.68
N GLY A 445 -8.34 4.30 8.64
CA GLY A 445 -9.34 4.54 9.68
C GLY A 445 -10.69 4.97 9.09
N ALA A 446 -10.71 5.96 8.19
CA ALA A 446 -11.94 6.41 7.54
C ALA A 446 -12.61 5.29 6.71
N ALA A 447 -11.84 4.51 5.97
CA ALA A 447 -12.34 3.32 5.27
C ALA A 447 -12.94 2.29 6.23
N ALA A 448 -12.36 2.13 7.44
CA ALA A 448 -12.89 1.23 8.45
C ALA A 448 -14.24 1.72 9.00
N LEU A 449 -14.42 3.03 9.19
CA LEU A 449 -15.71 3.60 9.57
C LEU A 449 -16.77 3.35 8.49
N VAL A 450 -16.43 3.56 7.21
CA VAL A 450 -17.30 3.27 6.07
C VAL A 450 -17.66 1.79 6.00
N LYS A 451 -16.68 0.90 6.20
CA LYS A 451 -16.87 -0.56 6.20
C LYS A 451 -17.78 -1.02 7.35
N GLN A 452 -17.63 -0.45 8.55
CA GLN A 452 -18.53 -0.73 9.66
C GLN A 452 -19.96 -0.25 9.35
N ALA A 453 -20.11 0.95 8.77
CA ALA A 453 -21.40 1.52 8.42
C ALA A 453 -22.14 0.70 7.33
N CYS A 454 -21.39 0.13 6.40
CA CYS A 454 -21.94 -0.72 5.34
C CYS A 454 -20.96 -1.86 4.96
N PRO A 455 -21.04 -3.02 5.65
CA PRO A 455 -20.10 -4.14 5.44
C PRO A 455 -20.10 -4.75 4.02
N ALA A 456 -21.17 -4.56 3.27
CA ALA A 456 -21.32 -5.09 1.91
C ALA A 456 -20.50 -4.33 0.85
N LEU A 457 -20.02 -3.13 1.15
CA LEU A 457 -19.27 -2.30 0.20
C LEU A 457 -17.93 -2.95 -0.18
N ARG A 458 -17.66 -2.94 -1.47
CA ARG A 458 -16.41 -3.40 -2.07
C ARG A 458 -15.37 -2.27 -2.09
N PRO A 459 -14.08 -2.56 -2.28
CA PRO A 459 -13.01 -1.55 -2.29
C PRO A 459 -13.26 -0.35 -3.19
N ALA A 460 -13.76 -0.56 -4.40
CA ALA A 460 -14.05 0.52 -5.34
C ALA A 460 -15.19 1.44 -4.86
N GLU A 461 -16.20 0.88 -4.18
CA GLU A 461 -17.33 1.63 -3.62
C GLU A 461 -16.90 2.43 -2.39
N ILE A 462 -16.06 1.84 -1.52
CA ILE A 462 -15.46 2.56 -0.38
C ILE A 462 -14.61 3.74 -0.88
N ARG A 463 -13.76 3.50 -1.91
CA ARG A 463 -12.95 4.56 -2.53
C ARG A 463 -13.82 5.69 -3.09
N ASP A 464 -14.87 5.35 -3.84
CA ASP A 464 -15.82 6.34 -4.40
C ASP A 464 -16.45 7.19 -3.30
N ILE A 465 -16.97 6.57 -2.24
CA ILE A 465 -17.57 7.25 -1.10
C ILE A 465 -16.58 8.20 -0.43
N LEU A 466 -15.36 7.74 -0.13
CA LEU A 466 -14.33 8.56 0.50
C LEU A 466 -13.94 9.75 -0.36
N MET A 467 -13.79 9.55 -1.67
CA MET A 467 -13.43 10.62 -2.60
C MET A 467 -14.57 11.64 -2.77
N ARG A 468 -15.80 11.20 -2.86
CA ARG A 468 -16.96 12.09 -3.03
C ARG A 468 -17.25 12.90 -1.76
N SER A 469 -17.04 12.33 -0.58
CA SER A 469 -17.31 13.01 0.69
C SER A 469 -16.19 13.96 1.13
N ALA A 470 -15.04 13.96 0.47
CA ALA A 470 -13.89 14.77 0.86
C ALA A 470 -14.21 16.28 0.87
N ARG A 471 -13.59 16.99 1.80
CA ARG A 471 -13.64 18.46 1.86
C ARG A 471 -12.64 19.04 0.87
N ASP A 472 -13.12 19.87 -0.05
CA ASP A 472 -12.29 20.53 -1.06
C ASP A 472 -11.23 21.43 -0.40
N VAL A 473 -10.03 21.46 -0.99
CA VAL A 473 -8.90 22.27 -0.52
C VAL A 473 -8.40 23.12 -1.67
N THR A 474 -8.57 24.43 -1.55
CA THR A 474 -8.37 25.37 -2.66
C THR A 474 -7.15 26.26 -2.49
N ALA A 475 -6.31 26.00 -1.50
CA ALA A 475 -5.11 26.79 -1.20
C ALA A 475 -3.87 25.91 -1.10
N GLY A 476 -2.69 26.48 -1.34
CA GLY A 476 -1.42 25.79 -1.21
C GLY A 476 -1.00 25.03 -2.47
N ASN A 477 0.14 24.37 -2.38
CA ASN A 477 0.75 23.63 -3.49
C ASN A 477 1.32 22.30 -2.95
N GLY A 478 1.31 21.27 -3.78
CA GLY A 478 2.02 20.02 -3.54
C GLY A 478 3.54 20.16 -3.60
N HIS A 479 4.26 19.06 -3.43
CA HIS A 479 5.72 19.02 -3.36
C HIS A 479 6.37 19.53 -4.67
N PRO A 480 7.43 20.39 -4.59
CA PRO A 480 8.13 20.91 -5.76
C PRO A 480 8.68 19.83 -6.71
N ASN A 481 9.21 18.72 -6.18
CA ASN A 481 9.77 17.64 -7.00
C ASN A 481 8.73 16.94 -7.89
N THR A 482 7.45 17.05 -7.54
CA THR A 482 6.35 16.47 -8.31
C THR A 482 5.53 17.52 -9.07
N GLY A 483 6.08 18.74 -9.19
CA GLY A 483 5.54 19.80 -10.04
C GLY A 483 4.94 20.98 -9.30
N ALA A 484 4.96 21.04 -7.97
CA ALA A 484 4.35 22.10 -7.16
C ALA A 484 2.92 22.43 -7.61
N ASN A 485 2.14 21.41 -7.95
CA ASN A 485 0.78 21.59 -8.45
C ASN A 485 -0.07 22.35 -7.44
N ALA A 486 -0.79 23.36 -7.89
CA ALA A 486 -1.65 24.17 -7.03
C ALA A 486 -2.92 23.41 -6.68
N ALA A 487 -3.40 23.58 -5.44
CA ALA A 487 -4.75 23.23 -5.04
C ALA A 487 -5.73 24.27 -5.62
N VAL A 488 -6.80 23.77 -6.24
CA VAL A 488 -7.82 24.59 -6.89
C VAL A 488 -9.22 24.04 -6.56
N VAL A 489 -10.26 24.80 -6.88
CA VAL A 489 -11.65 24.34 -6.68
C VAL A 489 -11.91 23.03 -7.43
N GLY A 490 -12.42 22.04 -6.73
CA GLY A 490 -12.70 20.70 -7.25
C GLY A 490 -11.47 19.80 -7.31
N PRO A 491 -11.60 18.58 -7.88
CA PRO A 491 -10.52 17.60 -7.89
C PRO A 491 -9.29 18.07 -8.66
N ASP A 492 -8.15 18.13 -7.98
CA ASP A 492 -6.88 18.63 -8.52
C ASP A 492 -5.71 17.64 -8.34
N THR A 493 -4.53 18.02 -8.81
CA THR A 493 -3.33 17.17 -8.73
C THR A 493 -2.59 17.28 -7.39
N ALA A 494 -2.80 18.37 -6.63
CA ALA A 494 -2.14 18.57 -5.34
C ALA A 494 -2.78 17.74 -4.23
N THR A 495 -4.12 17.69 -4.22
CA THR A 495 -4.91 17.15 -3.11
C THR A 495 -5.91 16.05 -3.51
N GLY A 496 -5.95 15.68 -4.80
CA GLY A 496 -6.96 14.74 -5.30
C GLY A 496 -8.35 15.35 -5.17
N THR A 497 -9.20 14.78 -4.32
CA THR A 497 -10.54 15.32 -4.02
C THR A 497 -10.57 16.15 -2.73
N GLY A 498 -9.43 16.35 -2.06
CA GLY A 498 -9.33 17.15 -0.84
C GLY A 498 -9.10 16.34 0.43
N LEU A 499 -9.39 16.91 1.59
CA LEU A 499 -9.21 16.27 2.90
C LEU A 499 -10.39 15.35 3.22
N VAL A 500 -10.09 14.15 3.73
CA VAL A 500 -11.10 13.16 4.15
C VAL A 500 -12.11 13.75 5.14
N ASP A 501 -13.39 13.48 4.90
CA ASP A 501 -14.48 13.72 5.84
C ASP A 501 -15.12 12.39 6.22
N ALA A 502 -14.70 11.85 7.36
CA ALA A 502 -15.11 10.52 7.79
C ALA A 502 -16.60 10.45 8.14
N HIS A 503 -17.17 11.56 8.68
CA HIS A 503 -18.58 11.59 9.01
C HIS A 503 -19.47 11.58 7.76
N LYS A 504 -19.19 12.45 6.80
CA LYS A 504 -19.92 12.50 5.53
C LYS A 504 -19.79 11.18 4.76
N ALA A 505 -18.60 10.55 4.78
CA ALA A 505 -18.40 9.22 4.22
C ALA A 505 -19.29 8.15 4.88
N VAL A 506 -19.40 8.18 6.21
CA VAL A 506 -20.29 7.26 6.96
C VAL A 506 -21.75 7.46 6.59
N LEU A 507 -22.21 8.71 6.45
CA LEU A 507 -23.58 8.98 6.02
C LEU A 507 -23.86 8.42 4.61
N LEU A 508 -22.97 8.67 3.65
CA LEU A 508 -23.11 8.11 2.31
C LEU A 508 -23.10 6.57 2.33
N ALA A 509 -22.25 5.94 3.16
CA ALA A 509 -22.23 4.50 3.30
C ALA A 509 -23.54 3.93 3.85
N LYS A 510 -24.10 4.56 4.89
CA LYS A 510 -25.41 4.17 5.44
C LYS A 510 -26.52 4.28 4.40
N LEU A 511 -26.57 5.37 3.64
CA LEU A 511 -27.55 5.55 2.57
C LEU A 511 -27.42 4.45 1.51
N ARG A 512 -26.20 4.07 1.12
CA ARG A 512 -25.96 2.96 0.17
C ARG A 512 -26.46 1.62 0.72
N CYS A 513 -26.32 1.37 2.00
CA CYS A 513 -26.83 0.16 2.65
C CYS A 513 -28.36 0.12 2.75
N MET A 514 -29.04 1.27 2.77
CA MET A 514 -30.50 1.38 2.80
C MET A 514 -31.13 1.26 1.41
N GLY A 515 -30.35 1.45 0.36
CA GLY A 515 -30.80 1.33 -1.03
C GLY A 515 -31.20 -0.10 -1.43
N PRO A 516 -31.87 -0.28 -2.56
CA PRO A 516 -32.16 -1.60 -3.08
C PRO A 516 -30.83 -2.34 -3.33
N ILE A 517 -30.78 -3.62 -2.94
CA ILE A 517 -29.68 -4.48 -3.36
C ILE A 517 -29.79 -4.58 -4.89
N VAL A 518 -28.98 -3.81 -5.61
CA VAL A 518 -28.81 -4.00 -7.05
C VAL A 518 -28.17 -5.38 -7.20
N PRO A 519 -28.85 -6.38 -7.78
CA PRO A 519 -28.19 -7.66 -8.04
C PRO A 519 -26.97 -7.35 -8.91
N VAL A 520 -25.80 -7.82 -8.48
CA VAL A 520 -24.60 -7.79 -9.33
C VAL A 520 -25.02 -8.45 -10.63
N GLN A 521 -25.05 -7.68 -11.73
CA GLN A 521 -25.23 -8.31 -13.04
C GLN A 521 -24.14 -9.35 -13.16
N PRO A 522 -24.47 -10.62 -13.43
CA PRO A 522 -23.45 -11.62 -13.65
C PRO A 522 -22.49 -11.06 -14.69
N VAL A 523 -21.19 -11.10 -14.40
CA VAL A 523 -20.17 -10.79 -15.40
C VAL A 523 -20.59 -11.55 -16.64
N GLN A 524 -20.92 -10.82 -17.73
CA GLN A 524 -21.33 -11.48 -18.97
C GLN A 524 -20.26 -12.52 -19.30
N PRO A 525 -20.62 -13.77 -19.56
CA PRO A 525 -19.65 -14.76 -19.96
C PRO A 525 -18.82 -14.17 -21.09
N VAL A 526 -17.50 -14.21 -20.94
CA VAL A 526 -16.60 -13.84 -22.03
C VAL A 526 -17.10 -14.55 -23.28
N GLN A 527 -17.46 -13.79 -24.32
CA GLN A 527 -17.96 -14.39 -25.55
C GLN A 527 -16.95 -15.47 -25.98
N PRO A 528 -17.42 -16.66 -26.36
CA PRO A 528 -16.52 -17.72 -26.80
C PRO A 528 -15.60 -17.16 -27.88
N ILE A 529 -14.30 -17.34 -27.69
CA ILE A 529 -13.31 -17.02 -28.70
C ILE A 529 -13.76 -17.71 -29.98
N VAL A 530 -13.93 -16.93 -31.06
CA VAL A 530 -14.28 -17.45 -32.39
C VAL A 530 -13.32 -18.60 -32.70
N PRO A 531 -13.81 -19.81 -33.01
CA PRO A 531 -12.93 -20.95 -33.26
C PRO A 531 -11.94 -20.60 -34.35
N ILE A 532 -10.66 -20.76 -34.07
CA ILE A 532 -9.59 -20.68 -35.07
C ILE A 532 -9.91 -21.74 -36.12
N GLN A 533 -9.92 -21.36 -37.40
CA GLN A 533 -10.16 -22.29 -38.50
C GLN A 533 -9.20 -23.50 -38.41
N PRO A 534 -9.68 -24.71 -38.70
CA PRO A 534 -8.86 -25.91 -38.61
C PRO A 534 -7.62 -25.81 -39.49
N ILE A 535 -6.46 -26.01 -38.86
CA ILE A 535 -5.20 -26.19 -39.57
C ILE A 535 -5.33 -27.45 -40.44
N GLN A 536 -4.94 -27.38 -41.71
CA GLN A 536 -5.00 -28.51 -42.64
C GLN A 536 -4.22 -29.72 -42.07
N PRO A 537 -4.67 -30.97 -42.32
CA PRO A 537 -4.08 -32.16 -41.75
C PRO A 537 -2.61 -32.33 -42.16
N ILE A 538 -1.74 -32.51 -41.17
CA ILE A 538 -0.37 -32.95 -41.36
C ILE A 538 -0.38 -34.41 -41.82
N VAL A 539 0.41 -34.74 -42.84
CA VAL A 539 0.58 -36.08 -43.40
C VAL A 539 0.93 -37.11 -42.31
N PRO A 540 0.30 -38.30 -42.26
CA PRO A 540 0.50 -39.28 -41.20
C PRO A 540 1.95 -39.79 -41.12
N VAL A 541 2.53 -39.71 -39.91
CA VAL A 541 3.79 -40.39 -39.57
C VAL A 541 3.50 -41.88 -39.36
N GLN A 542 4.36 -42.76 -39.89
CA GLN A 542 4.21 -44.22 -39.80
C GLN A 542 4.15 -44.75 -38.36
N PRO A 543 3.46 -45.86 -38.12
CA PRO A 543 3.22 -46.38 -36.76
C PRO A 543 4.49 -46.87 -36.07
N ILE A 544 4.67 -46.47 -34.81
CA ILE A 544 5.72 -46.98 -33.93
C ILE A 544 5.25 -48.34 -33.38
N VAL A 545 6.15 -49.31 -33.34
CA VAL A 545 5.95 -50.70 -32.87
C VAL A 545 5.50 -50.69 -31.40
N PRO A 546 4.52 -51.53 -30.98
CA PRO A 546 4.00 -51.56 -29.62
C PRO A 546 5.02 -52.07 -28.60
N ILE A 547 5.14 -51.31 -27.47
CA ILE A 547 5.89 -51.72 -26.27
C ILE A 547 5.02 -52.70 -25.47
N GLN A 548 5.63 -53.79 -25.00
CA GLN A 548 4.93 -54.83 -24.18
C GLN A 548 4.40 -54.32 -22.83
N PRO A 549 3.30 -54.85 -22.30
CA PRO A 549 2.70 -54.39 -21.07
C PRO A 549 3.57 -54.70 -19.84
N ILE A 550 3.70 -53.70 -18.94
CA ILE A 550 4.30 -53.86 -17.61
C ILE A 550 3.29 -54.57 -16.69
N GLN A 551 3.76 -55.55 -15.90
CA GLN A 551 2.93 -56.29 -14.94
C GLN A 551 2.40 -55.43 -13.79
N PRO A 552 1.23 -55.72 -13.23
CA PRO A 552 0.61 -54.91 -12.17
C PRO A 552 1.36 -55.03 -10.84
N ILE A 553 1.53 -53.89 -10.17
CA ILE A 553 2.06 -53.77 -8.81
C ILE A 553 0.97 -54.19 -7.82
N GLN A 554 1.32 -55.01 -6.82
CA GLN A 554 0.41 -55.51 -5.76
C GLN A 554 -0.09 -54.35 -4.85
N PRO A 555 -1.31 -54.45 -4.30
CA PRO A 555 -1.90 -53.42 -3.45
C PRO A 555 -1.21 -53.33 -2.09
N VAL A 556 -0.97 -52.08 -1.65
CA VAL A 556 -0.48 -51.74 -0.30
C VAL A 556 -1.63 -51.94 0.71
N GLN A 557 -1.34 -52.53 1.86
CA GLN A 557 -2.30 -52.78 2.94
C GLN A 557 -2.82 -51.49 3.59
N PRO A 558 -4.06 -51.45 4.09
CA PRO A 558 -4.67 -50.28 4.68
C PRO A 558 -4.03 -49.86 6.01
N VAL A 559 -3.83 -48.55 6.19
CA VAL A 559 -3.39 -47.96 7.45
C VAL A 559 -4.51 -47.97 8.47
N VAL A 560 -4.20 -48.34 9.71
CA VAL A 560 -5.11 -48.41 10.86
C VAL A 560 -5.70 -47.05 11.19
N PRO A 561 -7.01 -46.92 11.48
CA PRO A 561 -7.64 -45.64 11.80
C PRO A 561 -7.15 -45.07 13.14
N VAL A 562 -6.85 -43.78 13.14
CA VAL A 562 -6.52 -42.98 14.36
C VAL A 562 -7.82 -42.74 15.15
N THR A 563 -7.79 -42.98 16.45
CA THR A 563 -8.90 -42.77 17.39
C THR A 563 -9.31 -41.29 17.46
N PRO A 564 -10.62 -40.96 17.47
CA PRO A 564 -11.09 -39.59 17.57
C PRO A 564 -10.78 -38.97 18.93
N ILE A 565 -10.31 -37.70 18.90
CA ILE A 565 -10.12 -36.87 20.09
C ILE A 565 -11.50 -36.46 20.63
N GLN A 566 -11.72 -36.60 21.93
CA GLN A 566 -12.96 -36.22 22.61
C GLN A 566 -13.22 -34.69 22.53
N PRO A 567 -14.49 -34.27 22.45
CA PRO A 567 -14.86 -32.86 22.42
C PRO A 567 -14.56 -32.16 23.76
N ILE A 568 -13.99 -30.94 23.66
CA ILE A 568 -13.79 -30.03 24.79
C ILE A 568 -15.16 -29.54 25.26
N GLN A 569 -15.42 -29.56 26.56
CA GLN A 569 -16.67 -29.07 27.16
C GLN A 569 -16.83 -27.55 27.02
N PRO A 570 -18.06 -27.03 26.88
CA PRO A 570 -18.30 -25.59 26.72
C PRO A 570 -17.96 -24.82 27.98
N VAL A 571 -17.27 -23.69 27.81
CA VAL A 571 -17.00 -22.73 28.87
C VAL A 571 -18.27 -21.93 29.17
N THR A 572 -18.60 -21.77 30.45
CA THR A 572 -19.77 -21.06 30.96
C THR A 572 -19.72 -19.58 30.53
N PRO A 573 -20.83 -18.98 30.07
CA PRO A 573 -20.86 -17.56 29.68
C PRO A 573 -20.67 -16.63 30.86
N LEU A 574 -19.89 -15.56 30.66
CA LEU A 574 -19.79 -14.43 31.59
C LEU A 574 -21.11 -13.66 31.64
N PRO A 575 -21.45 -13.03 32.78
CA PRO A 575 -22.68 -12.25 32.93
C PRO A 575 -22.66 -11.01 32.03
N PRO A 576 -23.84 -10.52 31.59
CA PRO A 576 -23.93 -9.39 30.67
C PRO A 576 -23.48 -8.10 31.33
N PRO A 577 -22.91 -7.15 30.55
CA PRO A 577 -22.54 -5.84 31.08
C PRO A 577 -23.76 -5.01 31.47
N VAL A 578 -23.59 -4.25 32.53
CA VAL A 578 -24.59 -3.34 33.08
C VAL A 578 -25.00 -2.31 32.03
N GLN A 579 -26.30 -2.19 31.78
CA GLN A 579 -26.88 -1.22 30.86
C GLN A 579 -26.55 0.21 31.31
N SER A 580 -25.85 0.95 30.47
CA SER A 580 -25.70 2.39 30.59
C SER A 580 -27.03 3.09 30.23
N SER A 581 -27.39 4.10 31.02
CA SER A 581 -28.55 4.96 30.87
C SER A 581 -28.77 5.46 29.43
N GLN A 582 -30.02 5.41 28.99
CA GLN A 582 -30.46 5.91 27.69
C GLN A 582 -30.16 7.41 27.52
N PRO A 583 -29.72 7.83 26.33
CA PRO A 583 -29.61 9.25 26.01
C PRO A 583 -31.00 9.87 25.84
N VAL A 584 -31.12 11.12 26.32
CA VAL A 584 -32.31 11.96 26.17
C VAL A 584 -32.57 12.25 24.69
N PRO A 585 -33.79 12.12 24.17
CA PRO A 585 -34.06 12.38 22.75
C PRO A 585 -33.95 13.88 22.44
N THR A 586 -33.09 14.24 21.51
CA THR A 586 -33.15 15.54 20.82
C THR A 586 -34.24 15.45 19.74
N ALA A 587 -35.22 16.33 19.81
CA ALA A 587 -36.29 16.39 18.84
C ALA A 587 -35.81 16.91 17.48
N GLY A 588 -36.04 16.15 16.41
CA GLY A 588 -36.28 16.77 15.14
C GLY A 588 -35.56 16.31 13.87
N ALA A 589 -34.79 15.19 13.85
CA ALA A 589 -34.34 14.64 12.59
C ALA A 589 -35.32 13.55 12.07
N PRO A 590 -35.64 13.49 10.76
CA PRO A 590 -36.49 12.43 10.23
C PRO A 590 -35.79 11.08 10.33
N GLN A 591 -36.38 10.16 11.08
CA GLN A 591 -35.92 8.77 11.08
C GLN A 591 -36.36 8.09 9.79
N LEU A 592 -35.39 7.73 8.96
CA LEU A 592 -35.64 6.93 7.77
C LEU A 592 -35.71 5.46 8.18
N SER A 593 -36.90 4.87 8.14
CA SER A 593 -37.12 3.44 8.37
C SER A 593 -37.62 2.78 7.10
N GLY A 594 -36.84 1.84 6.58
CA GLY A 594 -37.20 1.05 5.39
C GLY A 594 -36.14 1.08 4.30
N ARG A 595 -36.36 0.28 3.24
CA ARG A 595 -35.50 0.30 2.04
C ARG A 595 -35.88 1.49 1.17
N LEU A 596 -34.90 2.33 0.87
CA LEU A 596 -35.04 3.47 -0.04
C LEU A 596 -34.98 3.02 -1.51
N SER A 597 -35.65 3.73 -2.41
CA SER A 597 -35.42 3.56 -3.85
C SER A 597 -34.03 4.08 -4.25
N ALA A 598 -33.52 3.68 -5.41
CA ALA A 598 -32.24 4.19 -5.91
C ALA A 598 -32.28 5.72 -6.13
N GLU A 599 -33.43 6.25 -6.55
CA GLU A 599 -33.67 7.69 -6.75
C GLU A 599 -33.65 8.43 -5.41
N ASP A 600 -34.30 7.87 -4.37
CA ASP A 600 -34.30 8.47 -3.03
C ASP A 600 -32.88 8.48 -2.44
N VAL A 601 -32.11 7.39 -2.60
CA VAL A 601 -30.71 7.33 -2.16
C VAL A 601 -29.88 8.41 -2.84
N GLN A 602 -30.01 8.56 -4.15
CA GLN A 602 -29.28 9.58 -4.91
C GLN A 602 -29.65 10.99 -4.46
N ALA A 603 -30.93 11.28 -4.29
CA ALA A 603 -31.40 12.58 -3.83
C ALA A 603 -30.89 12.91 -2.42
N LEU A 604 -30.91 11.95 -1.49
CA LEU A 604 -30.36 12.12 -0.15
C LEU A 604 -28.84 12.26 -0.16
N GLU A 605 -28.14 11.52 -0.99
CA GLU A 605 -26.69 11.70 -1.17
C GLU A 605 -26.35 13.14 -1.63
N GLU A 606 -27.12 13.69 -2.57
CA GLU A 606 -26.93 15.07 -3.03
C GLU A 606 -27.16 16.09 -1.91
N LEU A 607 -28.16 15.91 -1.09
CA LEU A 607 -28.45 16.79 0.06
C LEU A 607 -27.35 16.70 1.14
N VAL A 608 -26.87 15.50 1.44
CA VAL A 608 -25.73 15.28 2.37
C VAL A 608 -24.46 15.94 1.81
N MET A 609 -24.22 15.81 0.50
CA MET A 609 -23.05 16.42 -0.14
C MET A 609 -23.05 17.94 -0.11
N LYS A 610 -24.24 18.56 -0.14
CA LYS A 610 -24.41 20.02 -0.06
C LYS A 610 -24.46 20.55 1.37
N ASP A 611 -24.36 19.68 2.38
CA ASP A 611 -24.55 20.01 3.80
C ASP A 611 -25.95 20.61 4.09
N GLU A 612 -26.95 20.27 3.24
CA GLU A 612 -28.32 20.79 3.36
C GLU A 612 -29.17 20.00 4.37
N ILE A 613 -28.75 18.78 4.75
CA ILE A 613 -29.40 17.96 5.78
C ILE A 613 -28.39 17.28 6.69
N GLU A 614 -28.72 17.21 7.99
CA GLU A 614 -28.15 16.24 8.93
C GLU A 614 -29.13 15.06 9.02
N LEU A 615 -28.63 13.86 8.70
CA LEU A 615 -29.40 12.63 8.82
C LEU A 615 -29.05 11.94 10.14
N ASP A 616 -30.05 11.62 10.94
CA ASP A 616 -29.95 10.74 12.10
C ASP A 616 -30.25 9.30 11.62
N LEU A 617 -29.20 8.61 11.11
CA LEU A 617 -29.28 7.29 10.48
C LEU A 617 -28.73 6.18 11.40
#